data_859d0d26ffb4003e3f6b577a7654aebb
#
_entry.id   859d0d26ffb4003e3f6b577a7654aebb
#
_cell.length_a   1.000
_cell.length_b   1.000
_cell.length_c   1.000
_cell.angle_alpha   90.00
_cell.angle_beta   90.00
_cell.angle_gamma   90.00
#
_symmetry.space_group_name_H-M   'P 1'
#
loop_
_entity.id
_entity.type
_entity.pdbx_description
1 polymer ?
#
loop_
_entity_poly.entity_id
_entity_poly.type
_entity_poly.pdbx_seq_one_letter_code
_entity_poly.pdbx_strand_id
1 'polypeptide(L)'
;MDGPNGVSPRHAPHHAHGAQPVPRTLAHRHVKRVDLNLMAQSANFVQLHNHTHYSLLDGASKIPDLVRCAKDLGMPAVGIADHGNMHGAYELWSEAVKQGVKPVLGIEAYVTPETARGDKSRVHWGTEAQRSDDVSGGGLYTHLTLWAESDEGLVNLTKASSVANLEGRVMRYPRMDKDVLATYSKGVICGSGCPSGIVQTRLRLGQFDEALRAAGELQDIYGKENFYIELMDHGLEIERRVTNDLLDIAKRLGAPLLATNDSHYVHKEDAGAQDAMLCINSGSKLDEPGRFKFDGEGYYMRSAEEMRELFRDLPEACDNTLEVAERCNVMFDDHEDGAFMPQFPCPEGWDETSLFLRKVEEGLERRYDGNVPDHVLKQADYECGVICQMQFPGYFLVVADYIQWAKDHGIMVGPGRGSAAGSMVAYAMGITELDPLEHGLIFERFLNPERVS
;
A
#
# COMPACT_ATOMS: atom_id res chain seq x y z
N MET A 1 -64.00 -46.76 -11.38
CA MET A 1 -63.49 -48.09 -10.94
C MET A 1 -62.01 -47.95 -10.73
N ASP A 2 -61.71 -48.05 -9.46
CA ASP A 2 -60.46 -48.43 -8.84
C ASP A 2 -59.16 -47.67 -9.09
N GLY A 3 -58.82 -46.90 -8.06
CA GLY A 3 -57.44 -46.64 -7.69
C GLY A 3 -56.87 -47.94 -7.06
N PRO A 4 -55.82 -47.95 -6.26
CA PRO A 4 -54.80 -47.01 -5.80
C PRO A 4 -53.41 -47.64 -5.76
N ASN A 5 -52.39 -46.91 -5.44
CA ASN A 5 -51.41 -47.38 -4.45
C ASN A 5 -50.50 -46.23 -4.00
N GLY A 6 -50.73 -45.91 -2.75
CA GLY A 6 -49.85 -45.00 -2.01
C GLY A 6 -48.52 -45.65 -1.67
N VAL A 7 -47.45 -44.86 -1.77
CA VAL A 7 -46.20 -45.16 -1.12
C VAL A 7 -46.01 -44.11 -0.05
N SER A 8 -46.04 -44.55 1.19
CA SER A 8 -45.81 -43.81 2.42
C SER A 8 -44.34 -43.34 2.49
N PRO A 9 -44.05 -42.10 2.92
CA PRO A 9 -42.66 -41.67 3.15
C PRO A 9 -42.12 -42.34 4.42
N ARG A 10 -40.97 -42.97 4.28
CA ARG A 10 -40.23 -43.53 5.42
C ARG A 10 -39.60 -42.37 6.22
N HIS A 11 -39.86 -42.39 7.52
CA HIS A 11 -39.30 -41.50 8.53
C HIS A 11 -37.75 -41.47 8.47
N ALA A 12 -37.20 -40.30 8.32
CA ALA A 12 -35.80 -40.01 8.65
C ALA A 12 -35.66 -39.85 10.18
N PRO A 13 -34.60 -40.37 10.82
CA PRO A 13 -34.36 -40.13 12.23
C PRO A 13 -33.86 -38.73 12.48
N HIS A 14 -34.61 -37.96 13.28
CA HIS A 14 -34.19 -36.73 13.90
C HIS A 14 -33.03 -36.97 14.86
N HIS A 15 -31.83 -36.57 14.49
CA HIS A 15 -30.80 -36.26 15.47
C HIS A 15 -30.61 -34.72 15.48
N ALA A 16 -31.46 -34.08 16.27
CA ALA A 16 -31.25 -32.70 16.67
C ALA A 16 -30.15 -32.67 17.75
N HIS A 17 -28.92 -32.49 17.34
CA HIS A 17 -27.92 -31.97 18.25
C HIS A 17 -28.02 -30.45 18.24
N GLY A 18 -28.65 -29.89 19.27
CA GLY A 18 -28.70 -28.49 19.57
C GLY A 18 -27.29 -27.98 19.78
N ALA A 19 -26.72 -27.38 18.74
CA ALA A 19 -25.56 -26.54 18.89
C ALA A 19 -26.00 -25.27 19.62
N GLN A 20 -25.61 -25.10 20.88
CA GLN A 20 -25.73 -23.83 21.57
C GLN A 20 -24.89 -22.79 20.84
N PRO A 21 -25.40 -21.56 20.66
CA PRO A 21 -24.60 -20.49 20.10
C PRO A 21 -23.42 -20.21 21.04
N VAL A 22 -22.21 -20.39 20.53
CA VAL A 22 -20.98 -19.95 21.19
C VAL A 22 -21.09 -18.43 21.34
N PRO A 23 -20.93 -17.87 22.56
CA PRO A 23 -21.01 -16.42 22.74
C PRO A 23 -19.89 -15.76 21.94
N ARG A 24 -20.27 -14.91 20.99
CA ARG A 24 -19.38 -13.96 20.30
C ARG A 24 -18.91 -12.91 21.30
N THR A 25 -17.85 -13.22 22.02
CA THR A 25 -17.04 -12.22 22.74
C THR A 25 -15.61 -12.33 22.25
N LEU A 26 -15.41 -12.04 20.96
CA LEU A 26 -14.11 -11.54 20.52
C LEU A 26 -14.08 -10.06 20.86
N ALA A 27 -13.29 -9.75 21.88
CA ALA A 27 -13.00 -8.38 22.24
C ALA A 27 -12.45 -7.67 21.00
N HIS A 28 -13.20 -6.70 20.48
CA HIS A 28 -12.66 -5.74 19.54
C HIS A 28 -11.39 -5.17 20.18
N ARG A 29 -10.24 -5.62 19.77
CA ARG A 29 -9.02 -4.85 19.91
C ARG A 29 -9.19 -3.65 19.00
N HIS A 30 -9.90 -2.63 19.48
CA HIS A 30 -9.78 -1.31 18.90
C HIS A 30 -8.29 -1.01 18.89
N VAL A 31 -7.69 -0.99 17.72
CA VAL A 31 -6.39 -0.37 17.51
C VAL A 31 -6.61 1.06 17.98
N LYS A 32 -6.14 1.37 19.20
CA LYS A 32 -6.30 2.70 19.77
C LYS A 32 -5.56 3.65 18.84
N ARG A 33 -6.24 4.70 18.37
CA ARG A 33 -5.56 5.87 17.79
C ARG A 33 -4.37 6.19 18.69
N VAL A 34 -3.18 6.28 18.11
CA VAL A 34 -1.99 6.70 18.85
C VAL A 34 -2.24 8.15 19.26
N ASP A 35 -2.45 8.37 20.54
CA ASP A 35 -2.76 9.71 21.07
C ASP A 35 -1.44 10.47 21.24
N LEU A 36 -1.16 11.39 20.31
CA LEU A 36 0.05 12.22 20.31
C LEU A 36 0.20 13.06 21.59
N ASN A 37 -0.91 13.40 22.26
CA ASN A 37 -0.87 14.16 23.53
C ASN A 37 -0.21 13.39 24.68
N LEU A 38 -0.16 12.06 24.63
CA LEU A 38 0.52 11.24 25.63
C LEU A 38 2.03 11.12 25.35
N MET A 39 2.48 11.43 24.13
CA MET A 39 3.88 11.34 23.71
C MET A 39 4.63 12.69 23.64
N ALA A 40 3.96 13.80 23.95
CA ALA A 40 4.47 15.18 23.83
C ALA A 40 5.66 15.53 24.76
N GLN A 41 6.42 14.57 25.27
CA GLN A 41 7.53 14.85 26.20
C GLN A 41 8.93 14.52 25.65
N SER A 42 9.11 14.00 24.42
CA SER A 42 10.45 13.59 24.04
C SER A 42 11.02 14.24 22.79
N ALA A 43 10.45 14.16 21.62
CA ALA A 43 11.03 14.79 20.45
C ALA A 43 10.09 15.81 19.79
N ASN A 44 10.57 17.04 19.63
CA ASN A 44 9.81 18.12 19.00
C ASN A 44 9.98 18.15 17.47
N PHE A 45 10.04 16.99 16.82
CA PHE A 45 10.23 16.87 15.38
C PHE A 45 9.72 15.51 14.87
N VAL A 46 9.26 15.47 13.62
CA VAL A 46 8.87 14.25 12.91
C VAL A 46 9.56 14.20 11.55
N GLN A 47 10.25 13.09 11.26
CA GLN A 47 10.78 12.84 9.94
C GLN A 47 9.63 12.40 9.01
N LEU A 48 9.25 13.27 8.06
CA LEU A 48 8.11 13.07 7.15
C LEU A 48 8.54 12.55 5.77
N HIS A 49 9.72 12.99 5.28
CA HIS A 49 10.24 12.66 3.96
C HIS A 49 11.37 11.64 4.10
N ASN A 50 11.00 10.36 4.05
CA ASN A 50 11.94 9.25 4.11
C ASN A 50 11.66 8.26 2.97
N HIS A 51 12.72 7.78 2.34
CA HIS A 51 12.70 6.75 1.32
C HIS A 51 13.00 5.38 1.95
N THR A 52 12.14 4.41 1.64
CA THR A 52 12.32 3.03 2.10
C THR A 52 12.93 2.16 0.98
N HIS A 53 13.11 0.88 1.27
CA HIS A 53 13.50 -0.10 0.25
C HIS A 53 12.50 -0.26 -0.90
N TYR A 54 11.31 0.35 -0.80
CA TYR A 54 10.34 0.46 -1.90
C TYR A 54 10.66 1.60 -2.87
N SER A 55 11.57 2.53 -2.51
CA SER A 55 12.28 3.40 -3.46
C SER A 55 13.42 2.59 -4.08
N LEU A 56 13.07 1.66 -5.01
CA LEU A 56 13.93 0.58 -5.48
C LEU A 56 15.29 1.08 -5.99
N LEU A 57 16.36 0.49 -5.43
CA LEU A 57 17.76 0.77 -5.75
C LEU A 57 18.17 2.23 -5.46
N ASP A 58 17.47 2.89 -4.54
CA ASP A 58 17.73 4.24 -4.08
C ASP A 58 17.63 4.34 -2.56
N GLY A 59 16.48 4.00 -1.97
CA GLY A 59 16.29 3.91 -0.53
C GLY A 59 16.81 2.61 0.08
N ALA A 60 17.63 2.70 1.14
CA ALA A 60 18.18 1.58 1.89
C ALA A 60 17.46 1.33 3.23
N SER A 61 16.47 2.17 3.61
CA SER A 61 15.74 2.04 4.87
C SER A 61 14.75 0.87 4.81
N LYS A 62 14.93 -0.14 5.66
CA LYS A 62 13.88 -1.15 5.90
C LYS A 62 12.85 -0.56 6.85
N ILE A 63 11.56 -0.75 6.56
CA ILE A 63 10.47 -0.17 7.35
C ILE A 63 10.54 -0.52 8.84
N PRO A 64 10.78 -1.78 9.27
CA PRO A 64 10.91 -2.09 10.69
C PRO A 64 12.06 -1.36 11.39
N ASP A 65 13.18 -1.14 10.67
CA ASP A 65 14.34 -0.43 11.21
C ASP A 65 14.09 1.08 11.28
N LEU A 66 13.40 1.64 10.26
CA LEU A 66 12.98 3.04 10.22
C LEU A 66 12.06 3.39 11.40
N VAL A 67 11.02 2.56 11.61
CA VAL A 67 10.06 2.74 12.71
C VAL A 67 10.75 2.62 14.07
N ARG A 68 11.63 1.63 14.23
CA ARG A 68 12.39 1.44 15.46
C ARG A 68 13.30 2.64 15.75
N CYS A 69 14.02 3.15 14.74
CA CYS A 69 14.86 4.33 14.87
C CYS A 69 14.04 5.56 15.28
N ALA A 70 12.89 5.80 14.65
CA ALA A 70 11.99 6.90 15.05
C ALA A 70 11.56 6.79 16.50
N LYS A 71 11.20 5.57 16.96
CA LYS A 71 10.85 5.29 18.35
C LYS A 71 12.01 5.53 19.30
N ASP A 72 13.20 5.04 18.97
CA ASP A 72 14.39 5.18 19.81
C ASP A 72 14.85 6.65 19.93
N LEU A 73 14.66 7.44 18.86
CA LEU A 73 14.83 8.89 18.84
C LEU A 73 13.67 9.65 19.54
N GLY A 74 12.65 8.96 20.05
CA GLY A 74 11.52 9.54 20.75
C GLY A 74 10.56 10.32 19.84
N MET A 75 10.57 10.11 18.54
CA MET A 75 9.64 10.76 17.62
C MET A 75 8.22 10.19 17.78
N PRO A 76 7.19 11.04 17.84
CA PRO A 76 5.81 10.60 18.02
C PRO A 76 5.24 9.95 16.74
N ALA A 77 5.82 10.26 15.60
CA ALA A 77 5.38 9.79 14.29
C ALA A 77 6.58 9.60 13.35
N VAL A 78 6.37 8.88 12.25
CA VAL A 78 7.33 8.76 11.15
C VAL A 78 6.59 8.69 9.83
N GLY A 79 7.07 9.44 8.83
CA GLY A 79 6.53 9.45 7.47
C GLY A 79 7.37 8.66 6.48
N ILE A 80 6.75 8.29 5.36
CA ILE A 80 7.44 7.85 4.16
C ILE A 80 6.97 8.65 2.95
N ALA A 81 7.86 8.75 1.95
CA ALA A 81 7.58 9.39 0.66
C ALA A 81 8.37 8.66 -0.45
N ASP A 82 8.03 7.38 -0.67
CA ASP A 82 8.75 6.56 -1.66
C ASP A 82 8.55 7.06 -3.09
N HIS A 83 9.57 6.89 -3.93
CA HIS A 83 9.57 7.34 -5.31
C HIS A 83 8.46 6.70 -6.16
N GLY A 84 7.45 7.48 -6.51
CA GLY A 84 6.40 7.14 -7.47
C GLY A 84 5.46 6.01 -7.08
N ASN A 85 5.48 5.54 -5.83
CA ASN A 85 4.66 4.43 -5.40
C ASN A 85 4.22 4.52 -3.93
N MET A 86 3.18 3.75 -3.57
CA MET A 86 2.62 3.60 -2.22
C MET A 86 2.82 2.18 -1.66
N HIS A 87 3.80 1.43 -2.18
CA HIS A 87 3.93 0.00 -1.86
C HIS A 87 4.27 -0.27 -0.39
N GLY A 88 5.02 0.63 0.25
CA GLY A 88 5.38 0.57 1.66
C GLY A 88 4.29 1.01 2.64
N ALA A 89 3.15 1.54 2.16
CA ALA A 89 2.18 2.20 3.01
C ALA A 89 1.56 1.26 4.07
N TYR A 90 1.13 0.05 3.68
CA TYR A 90 0.56 -0.92 4.62
C TYR A 90 1.61 -1.45 5.61
N GLU A 91 2.81 -1.77 5.14
CA GLU A 91 3.88 -2.26 6.00
C GLU A 91 4.28 -1.20 7.03
N LEU A 92 4.40 0.09 6.62
CA LEU A 92 4.67 1.17 7.55
C LEU A 92 3.55 1.30 8.59
N TRP A 93 2.29 1.32 8.13
CA TRP A 93 1.15 1.42 9.04
C TRP A 93 1.15 0.29 10.06
N SER A 94 1.25 -0.96 9.61
CA SER A 94 1.22 -2.14 10.48
C SER A 94 2.37 -2.16 11.49
N GLU A 95 3.60 -1.89 11.03
CA GLU A 95 4.76 -1.91 11.91
C GLU A 95 4.78 -0.71 12.88
N ALA A 96 4.36 0.48 12.43
CA ALA A 96 4.30 1.67 13.28
C ALA A 96 3.25 1.52 14.39
N VAL A 97 2.05 1.05 14.06
CA VAL A 97 0.99 0.75 15.03
C VAL A 97 1.47 -0.27 16.07
N LYS A 98 2.12 -1.36 15.62
CA LYS A 98 2.69 -2.39 16.49
C LYS A 98 3.73 -1.84 17.46
N GLN A 99 4.57 -0.90 17.02
CA GLN A 99 5.61 -0.28 17.84
C GLN A 99 5.12 0.94 18.64
N GLY A 100 3.90 1.42 18.41
CA GLY A 100 3.31 2.57 19.09
C GLY A 100 3.83 3.91 18.56
N VAL A 101 4.24 3.97 17.29
CA VAL A 101 4.61 5.18 16.55
C VAL A 101 3.49 5.51 15.56
N LYS A 102 3.16 6.78 15.35
CA LYS A 102 2.13 7.17 14.40
C LYS A 102 2.67 7.13 12.96
N PRO A 103 2.04 6.40 12.02
CA PRO A 103 2.45 6.41 10.62
C PRO A 103 1.94 7.66 9.89
N VAL A 104 2.77 8.24 9.02
CA VAL A 104 2.37 9.26 8.05
C VAL A 104 2.64 8.70 6.66
N LEU A 105 1.57 8.43 5.90
CA LEU A 105 1.64 7.71 4.64
C LEU A 105 1.71 8.70 3.47
N GLY A 106 2.76 8.62 2.68
CA GLY A 106 2.99 9.55 1.58
C GLY A 106 3.67 8.90 0.38
N ILE A 107 3.90 9.73 -0.63
CA ILE A 107 4.58 9.41 -1.88
C ILE A 107 5.40 10.62 -2.32
N GLU A 108 6.61 10.41 -2.79
CA GLU A 108 7.28 11.38 -3.63
C GLU A 108 6.92 11.11 -5.08
N ALA A 109 5.94 11.85 -5.58
CA ALA A 109 5.41 11.66 -6.92
C ALA A 109 6.39 12.16 -7.99
N TYR A 110 6.52 11.39 -9.08
CA TYR A 110 7.07 11.93 -10.32
C TYR A 110 5.98 12.76 -11.00
N VAL A 111 6.27 14.02 -11.28
CA VAL A 111 5.35 14.96 -11.93
C VAL A 111 5.92 15.36 -13.29
N THR A 112 5.08 15.41 -14.32
CA THR A 112 5.51 15.84 -15.65
C THR A 112 5.96 17.31 -15.63
N PRO A 113 7.00 17.68 -16.38
CA PRO A 113 7.49 19.05 -16.43
C PRO A 113 6.57 19.95 -17.26
N GLU A 114 5.35 20.23 -16.72
CA GLU A 114 4.30 21.03 -17.34
C GLU A 114 3.78 20.47 -18.69
N THR A 115 3.84 19.15 -18.85
CA THR A 115 3.29 18.43 -20.01
C THR A 115 2.17 17.49 -19.58
N ALA A 116 1.36 17.01 -20.52
CA ALA A 116 0.40 15.94 -20.25
C ALA A 116 1.13 14.64 -19.89
N ARG A 117 0.54 13.80 -19.01
CA ARG A 117 1.17 12.55 -18.53
C ARG A 117 1.52 11.55 -19.65
N GLY A 118 0.76 11.55 -20.74
CA GLY A 118 1.04 10.71 -21.91
C GLY A 118 2.15 11.22 -22.82
N ASP A 119 2.59 12.46 -22.67
CA ASP A 119 3.68 13.06 -23.46
C ASP A 119 5.03 12.48 -23.00
N LYS A 120 5.79 11.91 -23.92
CA LYS A 120 7.09 11.28 -23.66
C LYS A 120 8.28 12.17 -24.09
N SER A 121 8.01 13.39 -24.51
CA SER A 121 9.06 14.33 -24.89
C SER A 121 9.89 14.74 -23.68
N ARG A 122 11.15 15.10 -23.94
CA ARG A 122 12.06 15.62 -22.93
C ARG A 122 11.97 17.13 -22.90
N VAL A 123 11.74 17.69 -21.73
CA VAL A 123 11.60 19.13 -21.53
C VAL A 123 12.83 19.68 -20.81
N HIS A 124 13.32 20.80 -21.29
CA HIS A 124 14.42 21.52 -20.68
C HIS A 124 14.01 22.98 -20.53
N TRP A 125 14.17 23.49 -19.31
CA TRP A 125 13.83 24.88 -18.98
C TRP A 125 15.05 25.80 -18.98
N GLY A 126 16.23 25.22 -18.78
CA GLY A 126 17.51 25.91 -18.76
C GLY A 126 18.21 25.96 -20.11
N THR A 127 19.29 26.72 -20.16
CA THR A 127 20.24 26.69 -21.27
C THR A 127 21.07 25.42 -21.26
N GLU A 128 21.82 25.14 -22.34
CA GLU A 128 22.69 23.98 -22.41
C GLU A 128 23.77 23.98 -21.30
N ALA A 129 24.25 25.15 -20.89
CA ALA A 129 25.20 25.29 -19.79
C ALA A 129 24.61 24.98 -18.40
N GLN A 130 23.27 24.93 -18.27
CA GLN A 130 22.54 24.66 -17.03
C GLN A 130 21.98 23.23 -16.96
N ARG A 131 22.44 22.33 -17.82
CA ARG A 131 21.89 20.95 -17.90
C ARG A 131 21.98 20.18 -16.59
N SER A 132 22.99 20.39 -15.75
CA SER A 132 23.11 19.75 -14.44
C SER A 132 22.06 20.21 -13.43
N ASP A 133 21.53 21.43 -13.61
CA ASP A 133 20.54 22.06 -12.73
C ASP A 133 19.09 21.95 -13.25
N ASP A 134 18.91 21.34 -14.43
CA ASP A 134 17.64 21.30 -15.17
C ASP A 134 16.73 20.15 -14.70
N VAL A 135 15.64 19.97 -15.40
CA VAL A 135 14.59 18.97 -15.14
C VAL A 135 15.17 17.55 -15.01
N SER A 136 14.79 16.88 -13.95
CA SER A 136 15.29 15.54 -13.57
C SER A 136 14.96 14.47 -14.62
N GLY A 137 15.70 13.34 -14.55
CA GLY A 137 15.55 12.24 -15.52
C GLY A 137 15.90 12.65 -16.95
N GLY A 138 16.72 13.70 -17.11
CA GLY A 138 17.06 14.28 -18.41
C GLY A 138 15.86 14.91 -19.11
N GLY A 139 15.02 15.61 -18.38
CA GLY A 139 13.86 16.31 -18.93
C GLY A 139 12.53 15.53 -18.83
N LEU A 140 12.45 14.51 -18.00
CA LEU A 140 11.27 13.63 -17.97
C LEU A 140 10.31 13.93 -16.82
N TYR A 141 10.81 14.40 -15.66
CA TYR A 141 9.99 14.58 -14.46
C TYR A 141 10.58 15.59 -13.48
N THR A 142 9.75 16.06 -12.58
CA THR A 142 10.11 16.72 -11.32
C THR A 142 9.54 15.90 -10.16
N HIS A 143 9.98 16.17 -8.93
CA HIS A 143 9.47 15.54 -7.72
C HIS A 143 8.42 16.40 -7.02
N LEU A 144 7.49 15.75 -6.32
CA LEU A 144 6.50 16.40 -5.47
C LEU A 144 6.14 15.50 -4.30
N THR A 145 6.27 16.00 -3.09
CA THR A 145 5.99 15.25 -1.87
C THR A 145 4.52 15.39 -1.48
N LEU A 146 3.85 14.27 -1.26
CA LEU A 146 2.42 14.23 -0.93
C LEU A 146 2.18 13.28 0.23
N TRP A 147 1.37 13.68 1.22
CA TRP A 147 0.97 12.86 2.36
C TRP A 147 -0.54 12.75 2.48
N ALA A 148 -1.04 11.56 2.84
CA ALA A 148 -2.45 11.34 3.10
C ALA A 148 -2.85 11.92 4.46
N GLU A 149 -3.72 12.93 4.47
CA GLU A 149 -4.29 13.50 5.70
C GLU A 149 -5.39 12.60 6.29
N SER A 150 -6.10 11.87 5.44
CA SER A 150 -7.26 11.05 5.79
C SER A 150 -7.31 9.76 4.97
N ASP A 151 -8.25 8.86 5.31
CA ASP A 151 -8.51 7.64 4.54
C ASP A 151 -8.91 7.98 3.10
N GLU A 152 -9.68 9.06 2.86
CA GLU A 152 -9.98 9.55 1.51
C GLU A 152 -8.70 9.98 0.78
N GLY A 153 -7.79 10.67 1.48
CA GLY A 153 -6.49 11.06 0.95
C GLY A 153 -5.63 9.85 0.55
N LEU A 154 -5.59 8.80 1.36
CA LEU A 154 -4.89 7.55 1.03
C LEU A 154 -5.47 6.92 -0.24
N VAL A 155 -6.79 6.82 -0.34
CA VAL A 155 -7.46 6.29 -1.53
C VAL A 155 -7.13 7.14 -2.75
N ASN A 156 -7.11 8.47 -2.62
CA ASN A 156 -6.78 9.39 -3.69
C ASN A 156 -5.32 9.25 -4.14
N LEU A 157 -4.36 9.18 -3.22
CA LEU A 157 -2.95 8.94 -3.57
C LEU A 157 -2.75 7.59 -4.27
N THR A 158 -3.43 6.54 -3.80
CA THR A 158 -3.39 5.22 -4.44
C THR A 158 -3.95 5.25 -5.86
N LYS A 159 -5.06 5.96 -6.09
CA LYS A 159 -5.63 6.16 -7.43
C LYS A 159 -4.71 6.98 -8.32
N ALA A 160 -4.16 8.08 -7.82
CA ALA A 160 -3.21 8.92 -8.55
C ALA A 160 -1.97 8.12 -8.98
N SER A 161 -1.37 7.33 -8.06
CA SER A 161 -0.27 6.42 -8.37
C SER A 161 -0.66 5.36 -9.42
N SER A 162 -1.89 4.84 -9.36
CA SER A 162 -2.40 3.89 -10.35
C SER A 162 -2.52 4.52 -11.75
N VAL A 163 -3.11 5.71 -11.84
CA VAL A 163 -3.21 6.47 -13.10
C VAL A 163 -1.81 6.78 -13.66
N ALA A 164 -0.89 7.21 -12.79
CA ALA A 164 0.49 7.47 -13.18
C ALA A 164 1.18 6.25 -13.81
N ASN A 165 0.95 5.06 -13.24
CA ASN A 165 1.49 3.80 -13.75
C ASN A 165 0.84 3.37 -15.07
N LEU A 166 -0.48 3.52 -15.21
CA LEU A 166 -1.23 3.07 -16.39
C LEU A 166 -1.11 4.02 -17.58
N GLU A 167 -1.10 5.34 -17.34
CA GLU A 167 -1.21 6.35 -18.38
C GLU A 167 0.03 7.24 -18.50
N GLY A 168 0.76 7.46 -17.40
CA GLY A 168 1.88 8.41 -17.33
C GLY A 168 3.27 7.77 -17.38
N ARG A 169 3.36 6.45 -17.47
CA ARG A 169 4.63 5.75 -17.36
C ARG A 169 5.55 5.97 -18.55
N VAL A 170 6.76 6.49 -18.26
CA VAL A 170 7.85 6.58 -19.22
C VAL A 170 9.08 5.89 -18.64
N MET A 171 9.60 4.87 -19.33
CA MET A 171 10.61 3.98 -18.79
C MET A 171 10.15 3.36 -17.46
N ARG A 172 10.81 3.66 -16.35
CA ARG A 172 10.44 3.21 -14.99
C ARG A 172 9.68 4.27 -14.16
N TYR A 173 9.45 5.47 -14.70
CA TYR A 173 8.89 6.60 -13.98
C TYR A 173 7.38 6.73 -14.23
N PRO A 174 6.52 6.41 -13.25
CA PRO A 174 5.08 6.66 -13.30
C PRO A 174 4.82 8.13 -12.99
N ARG A 175 4.46 8.93 -14.00
CA ARG A 175 4.34 10.38 -13.89
C ARG A 175 2.88 10.82 -13.76
N MET A 176 2.64 11.75 -12.86
CA MET A 176 1.39 12.49 -12.73
C MET A 176 1.50 13.81 -13.48
N ASP A 177 0.41 14.29 -14.05
CA ASP A 177 0.28 15.66 -14.53
C ASP A 177 -0.63 16.47 -13.61
N LYS A 178 -0.80 17.76 -13.89
CA LYS A 178 -1.64 18.65 -13.07
C LYS A 178 -3.09 18.19 -12.97
N ASP A 179 -3.63 17.53 -14.00
CA ASP A 179 -5.00 17.03 -14.00
C ASP A 179 -5.17 15.89 -12.98
N VAL A 180 -4.18 14.97 -12.90
CA VAL A 180 -4.17 13.90 -11.90
C VAL A 180 -4.02 14.48 -10.50
N LEU A 181 -3.10 15.43 -10.30
CA LEU A 181 -2.90 16.09 -9.01
C LEU A 181 -4.19 16.79 -8.55
N ALA A 182 -4.84 17.55 -9.42
CA ALA A 182 -6.08 18.25 -9.08
C ALA A 182 -7.26 17.28 -8.82
N THR A 183 -7.38 16.22 -9.63
CA THR A 183 -8.47 15.25 -9.50
C THR A 183 -8.43 14.50 -8.16
N TYR A 184 -7.23 14.23 -7.64
CA TYR A 184 -7.01 13.42 -6.45
C TYR A 184 -6.40 14.20 -5.28
N SER A 185 -6.60 15.54 -5.22
CA SER A 185 -6.03 16.40 -4.18
C SER A 185 -6.73 16.33 -2.83
N LYS A 186 -8.00 15.91 -2.77
CA LYS A 186 -8.79 15.95 -1.55
C LYS A 186 -8.22 15.02 -0.46
N GLY A 187 -8.06 15.56 0.76
CA GLY A 187 -7.49 14.83 1.89
C GLY A 187 -5.98 14.56 1.75
N VAL A 188 -5.28 15.37 0.94
CA VAL A 188 -3.84 15.26 0.70
C VAL A 188 -3.14 16.56 1.11
N ILE A 189 -2.04 16.43 1.84
CA ILE A 189 -1.10 17.50 2.15
C ILE A 189 0.05 17.45 1.13
N CYS A 190 0.49 18.59 0.66
CA CYS A 190 1.51 18.76 -0.38
C CYS A 190 2.71 19.55 0.15
N GLY A 191 3.92 19.00 0.01
CA GLY A 191 5.18 19.73 0.11
C GLY A 191 5.65 20.19 -1.26
N SER A 192 6.46 21.25 -1.33
CA SER A 192 7.00 21.74 -2.61
C SER A 192 8.05 20.82 -3.24
N GLY A 193 8.43 19.75 -2.54
CA GLY A 193 9.38 18.73 -2.99
C GLY A 193 10.83 19.02 -2.63
N CYS A 194 11.70 18.07 -2.97
CA CYS A 194 13.16 18.11 -2.80
C CYS A 194 13.83 19.01 -3.86
N PRO A 195 15.18 19.10 -3.94
CA PRO A 195 15.87 19.81 -5.01
C PRO A 195 15.41 19.46 -6.43
N SER A 196 14.91 18.25 -6.68
CA SER A 196 14.34 17.85 -7.96
C SER A 196 12.88 18.31 -8.18
N GLY A 197 12.26 19.01 -7.24
CA GLY A 197 10.92 19.59 -7.37
C GLY A 197 10.85 20.73 -8.39
N ILE A 198 9.64 20.98 -8.92
CA ILE A 198 9.44 22.04 -9.94
C ILE A 198 9.85 23.42 -9.43
N VAL A 199 9.51 23.76 -8.19
CA VAL A 199 9.81 25.06 -7.60
C VAL A 199 11.34 25.27 -7.49
N GLN A 200 12.03 24.31 -6.87
CA GLN A 200 13.48 24.41 -6.67
C GLN A 200 14.26 24.34 -7.99
N THR A 201 13.82 23.52 -8.96
CA THR A 201 14.43 23.48 -10.29
C THR A 201 14.34 24.82 -11.00
N ARG A 202 13.18 25.48 -10.98
CA ARG A 202 13.02 26.83 -11.56
C ARG A 202 13.92 27.86 -10.87
N LEU A 203 14.04 27.81 -9.54
CA LEU A 203 14.92 28.71 -8.78
C LEU A 203 16.41 28.50 -9.14
N ARG A 204 16.88 27.27 -9.24
CA ARG A 204 18.26 26.96 -9.65
C ARG A 204 18.59 27.48 -11.03
N LEU A 205 17.60 27.53 -11.91
CA LEU A 205 17.74 28.11 -13.27
C LEU A 205 17.61 29.64 -13.30
N GLY A 206 17.40 30.29 -12.14
CA GLY A 206 17.21 31.76 -12.06
C GLY A 206 15.84 32.24 -12.53
N GLN A 207 14.85 31.37 -12.54
CA GLN A 207 13.49 31.59 -13.04
C GLN A 207 12.50 31.79 -11.87
N PHE A 208 12.72 32.85 -11.07
CA PHE A 208 11.96 33.11 -9.85
C PHE A 208 10.44 33.25 -10.10
N ASP A 209 10.03 33.99 -11.12
CA ASP A 209 8.60 34.23 -11.42
C ASP A 209 7.89 32.92 -11.81
N GLU A 210 8.58 32.05 -12.54
CA GLU A 210 8.07 30.70 -12.90
C GLU A 210 7.99 29.77 -11.68
N ALA A 211 8.96 29.87 -10.76
CA ALA A 211 8.94 29.15 -9.49
C ALA A 211 7.76 29.58 -8.62
N LEU A 212 7.55 30.88 -8.48
CA LEU A 212 6.44 31.48 -7.74
C LEU A 212 5.09 31.06 -8.35
N ARG A 213 4.97 31.11 -9.68
CA ARG A 213 3.77 30.64 -10.40
C ARG A 213 3.52 29.16 -10.13
N ALA A 214 4.54 28.31 -10.26
CA ALA A 214 4.39 26.87 -10.01
C ALA A 214 3.98 26.55 -8.57
N ALA A 215 4.57 27.24 -7.60
CA ALA A 215 4.18 27.10 -6.18
C ALA A 215 2.74 27.57 -5.94
N GLY A 216 2.31 28.68 -6.56
CA GLY A 216 0.95 29.18 -6.49
C GLY A 216 -0.07 28.18 -7.09
N GLU A 217 0.24 27.59 -8.23
CA GLU A 217 -0.61 26.55 -8.83
C GLU A 217 -0.75 25.32 -7.95
N LEU A 218 0.31 24.87 -7.27
CA LEU A 218 0.24 23.77 -6.30
C LEU A 218 -0.62 24.18 -5.10
N GLN A 219 -0.46 25.41 -4.59
CA GLN A 219 -1.32 25.92 -3.51
C GLN A 219 -2.80 25.99 -3.93
N ASP A 220 -3.10 26.36 -5.18
CA ASP A 220 -4.48 26.39 -5.69
C ASP A 220 -5.08 24.98 -5.79
N ILE A 221 -4.27 23.95 -6.13
CA ILE A 221 -4.71 22.56 -6.23
C ILE A 221 -5.01 21.97 -4.86
N TYR A 222 -4.12 22.12 -3.88
CA TYR A 222 -4.23 21.46 -2.57
C TYR A 222 -4.91 22.32 -1.51
N GLY A 223 -5.01 23.62 -1.75
CA GLY A 223 -5.50 24.60 -0.78
C GLY A 223 -4.39 25.18 0.09
N LYS A 224 -4.59 26.40 0.55
CA LYS A 224 -3.60 27.17 1.30
C LYS A 224 -3.14 26.47 2.59
N GLU A 225 -4.06 25.78 3.26
CA GLU A 225 -3.81 25.07 4.52
C GLU A 225 -3.07 23.75 4.33
N ASN A 226 -2.99 23.24 3.09
CA ASN A 226 -2.43 21.95 2.77
C ASN A 226 -1.17 22.01 1.92
N PHE A 227 -0.66 23.19 1.62
CA PHE A 227 0.54 23.38 0.83
C PHE A 227 1.66 24.01 1.65
N TYR A 228 2.81 23.33 1.70
CA TYR A 228 4.00 23.73 2.48
C TYR A 228 5.19 23.98 1.55
N ILE A 229 6.00 25.01 1.85
CA ILE A 229 7.31 25.16 1.23
C ILE A 229 8.30 24.29 2.00
N GLU A 230 8.79 23.26 1.35
CA GLU A 230 9.70 22.26 1.91
C GLU A 230 11.15 22.80 1.88
N LEU A 231 11.84 22.70 3.01
CA LEU A 231 13.22 23.15 3.18
C LEU A 231 14.09 21.96 3.60
N MET A 232 15.27 21.85 2.97
CA MET A 232 16.29 20.85 3.27
C MET A 232 17.64 21.52 3.46
N ASP A 233 18.50 20.95 4.32
CA ASP A 233 19.89 21.39 4.51
C ASP A 233 20.83 20.19 4.73
N HIS A 234 21.42 19.71 3.66
CA HIS A 234 22.51 18.75 3.68
C HIS A 234 23.89 19.44 3.57
N GLY A 235 23.91 20.75 3.64
CA GLY A 235 25.12 21.57 3.46
C GLY A 235 25.53 21.74 1.99
N LEU A 236 24.65 21.46 1.05
CA LEU A 236 24.92 21.50 -0.39
C LEU A 236 24.75 22.89 -0.97
N GLU A 237 25.63 23.26 -1.91
CA GLU A 237 25.53 24.51 -2.63
C GLU A 237 24.22 24.68 -3.38
N ILE A 238 23.70 23.57 -3.94
CA ILE A 238 22.43 23.53 -4.68
C ILE A 238 21.23 23.94 -3.80
N GLU A 239 21.25 23.61 -2.51
CA GLU A 239 20.20 23.97 -1.54
C GLU A 239 20.36 25.42 -1.09
N ARG A 240 21.59 25.84 -0.74
CA ARG A 240 21.89 27.19 -0.26
C ARG A 240 21.54 28.28 -1.28
N ARG A 241 21.73 28.00 -2.58
CA ARG A 241 21.43 28.93 -3.67
C ARG A 241 19.95 29.32 -3.73
N VAL A 242 19.04 28.43 -3.31
CA VAL A 242 17.59 28.62 -3.47
C VAL A 242 16.86 28.92 -2.16
N THR A 243 17.51 28.76 -1.00
CA THR A 243 16.88 28.91 0.31
C THR A 243 16.19 30.27 0.48
N ASN A 244 16.89 31.40 0.18
CA ASN A 244 16.31 32.73 0.33
C ASN A 244 15.11 32.96 -0.60
N ASP A 245 15.16 32.44 -1.81
CA ASP A 245 14.07 32.54 -2.78
C ASP A 245 12.87 31.68 -2.35
N LEU A 246 13.10 30.51 -1.77
CA LEU A 246 12.03 29.69 -1.17
C LEU A 246 11.33 30.42 -0.02
N LEU A 247 12.09 31.10 0.85
CA LEU A 247 11.53 31.93 1.93
C LEU A 247 10.72 33.12 1.39
N ASP A 248 11.16 33.77 0.31
CA ASP A 248 10.40 34.87 -0.33
C ASP A 248 9.10 34.33 -0.98
N ILE A 249 9.15 33.18 -1.64
CA ILE A 249 7.95 32.51 -2.18
C ILE A 249 6.97 32.14 -1.05
N ALA A 250 7.44 31.51 0.03
CA ALA A 250 6.63 31.18 1.19
C ALA A 250 5.91 32.42 1.75
N LYS A 251 6.66 33.53 1.91
CA LYS A 251 6.11 34.79 2.40
C LYS A 251 5.05 35.36 1.43
N ARG A 252 5.29 35.37 0.12
CA ARG A 252 4.36 35.94 -0.88
C ARG A 252 3.07 35.14 -0.96
N LEU A 253 3.14 33.81 -0.86
CA LEU A 253 1.98 32.94 -0.90
C LEU A 253 1.30 32.82 0.48
N GLY A 254 2.00 33.21 1.56
CA GLY A 254 1.60 32.93 2.92
C GLY A 254 1.54 31.43 3.19
N ALA A 255 2.41 30.67 2.57
CA ALA A 255 2.54 29.22 2.75
C ALA A 255 3.47 28.92 3.93
N PRO A 256 3.11 27.97 4.83
CA PRO A 256 3.98 27.55 5.92
C PRO A 256 5.24 26.85 5.42
N LEU A 257 6.32 26.92 6.21
CA LEU A 257 7.56 26.20 5.95
C LEU A 257 7.51 24.79 6.54
N LEU A 258 8.21 23.84 5.93
CA LEU A 258 8.31 22.46 6.40
C LEU A 258 9.76 21.96 6.29
N ALA A 259 10.39 21.64 7.42
CA ALA A 259 11.72 21.07 7.43
C ALA A 259 11.69 19.56 7.17
N THR A 260 12.41 19.10 6.17
CA THR A 260 12.55 17.66 5.85
C THR A 260 14.02 17.29 5.62
N ASN A 261 14.33 15.99 5.57
CA ASN A 261 15.70 15.52 5.39
C ASN A 261 15.89 14.57 4.20
N ASP A 262 14.83 14.27 3.45
CA ASP A 262 14.92 13.37 2.27
C ASP A 262 15.79 12.12 2.57
N SER A 263 15.51 11.47 3.73
CA SER A 263 16.37 10.42 4.24
C SER A 263 16.26 9.16 3.39
N HIS A 264 17.40 8.61 2.97
CA HIS A 264 17.49 7.43 2.12
C HIS A 264 18.02 6.19 2.83
N TYR A 265 18.52 6.35 4.06
CA TYR A 265 18.98 5.26 4.91
C TYR A 265 18.75 5.60 6.39
N VAL A 266 18.75 4.57 7.25
CA VAL A 266 18.38 4.74 8.66
C VAL A 266 19.55 5.31 9.48
N HIS A 267 20.72 4.69 9.41
CA HIS A 267 21.89 5.08 10.20
C HIS A 267 22.96 5.71 9.32
N LYS A 268 23.75 6.62 9.88
CA LYS A 268 24.79 7.33 9.13
C LYS A 268 25.80 6.37 8.48
N GLU A 269 26.04 5.24 9.11
CA GLU A 269 26.95 4.20 8.63
C GLU A 269 26.44 3.49 7.36
N ASP A 270 25.14 3.58 7.07
CA ASP A 270 24.51 2.93 5.91
C ASP A 270 24.78 3.67 4.59
N ALA A 271 25.39 4.86 4.64
CA ALA A 271 25.69 5.66 3.45
C ALA A 271 26.45 4.87 2.38
N GLY A 272 27.43 4.03 2.79
CA GLY A 272 28.17 3.18 1.87
C GLY A 272 27.32 2.08 1.21
N ALA A 273 26.35 1.55 1.93
CA ALA A 273 25.44 0.54 1.39
C ALA A 273 24.47 1.18 0.37
N GLN A 274 23.94 2.36 0.67
CA GLN A 274 23.09 3.13 -0.24
C GLN A 274 23.86 3.53 -1.51
N ASP A 275 25.13 3.95 -1.40
CA ASP A 275 25.98 4.28 -2.55
C ASP A 275 26.22 3.05 -3.45
N ALA A 276 26.38 1.86 -2.88
CA ALA A 276 26.46 0.62 -3.64
C ALA A 276 25.14 0.30 -4.38
N MET A 277 23.98 0.59 -3.77
CA MET A 277 22.68 0.45 -4.42
C MET A 277 22.53 1.40 -5.63
N LEU A 278 23.00 2.65 -5.50
CA LEU A 278 23.02 3.61 -6.62
C LEU A 278 23.90 3.12 -7.78
N CYS A 279 25.01 2.44 -7.49
CA CYS A 279 25.83 1.80 -8.53
C CYS A 279 25.08 0.68 -9.27
N ILE A 280 24.34 -0.16 -8.54
CA ILE A 280 23.48 -1.20 -9.15
C ILE A 280 22.41 -0.55 -10.02
N ASN A 281 21.78 0.52 -9.53
CA ASN A 281 20.74 1.27 -10.21
C ASN A 281 21.21 1.88 -11.55
N SER A 282 22.42 2.46 -11.56
CA SER A 282 22.99 3.15 -12.71
C SER A 282 23.84 2.22 -13.64
N GLY A 283 24.13 1.00 -13.18
CA GLY A 283 25.05 0.10 -13.87
C GLY A 283 26.52 0.53 -13.79
N SER A 284 26.86 1.36 -12.79
CA SER A 284 28.21 1.89 -12.55
C SER A 284 28.97 1.09 -11.50
N LYS A 285 30.28 1.34 -11.37
CA LYS A 285 31.13 0.79 -10.32
C LYS A 285 31.38 1.85 -9.24
N LEU A 286 31.65 1.41 -8.00
CA LEU A 286 31.91 2.32 -6.88
C LEU A 286 33.11 3.28 -7.11
N ASP A 287 34.13 2.81 -7.81
CA ASP A 287 35.34 3.55 -8.14
C ASP A 287 35.28 4.31 -9.48
N GLU A 288 34.14 4.27 -10.17
CA GLU A 288 33.96 4.93 -11.46
C GLU A 288 33.86 6.45 -11.30
N PRO A 289 34.71 7.24 -11.96
CA PRO A 289 34.67 8.69 -11.85
C PRO A 289 33.43 9.28 -12.53
N GLY A 290 32.82 10.30 -11.90
CA GLY A 290 31.68 11.02 -12.47
C GLY A 290 30.34 10.25 -12.49
N ARG A 291 30.27 9.09 -11.81
CA ARG A 291 29.01 8.37 -11.64
C ARG A 291 28.01 9.16 -10.79
N PHE A 292 26.76 8.83 -10.89
CA PHE A 292 25.73 9.35 -9.99
C PHE A 292 25.97 8.84 -8.56
N LYS A 293 25.98 9.73 -7.61
CA LYS A 293 26.02 9.48 -6.17
C LYS A 293 25.43 10.68 -5.44
N PHE A 294 25.01 10.48 -4.21
CA PHE A 294 24.63 11.57 -3.34
C PHE A 294 25.88 12.31 -2.85
N ASP A 295 25.80 13.63 -2.83
CA ASP A 295 26.85 14.46 -2.24
C ASP A 295 26.62 14.56 -0.73
N GLY A 296 27.65 14.18 0.05
CA GLY A 296 27.57 14.14 1.51
C GLY A 296 26.94 12.85 2.08
N GLU A 297 26.83 12.80 3.41
CA GLU A 297 26.34 11.65 4.18
C GLU A 297 25.16 12.05 5.08
N GLY A 298 24.44 13.11 4.73
CA GLY A 298 23.38 13.70 5.56
C GLY A 298 21.99 13.06 5.41
N TYR A 299 21.84 12.05 4.54
CA TYR A 299 20.54 11.48 4.16
C TYR A 299 20.08 10.33 5.07
N TYR A 300 20.46 10.39 6.37
CA TYR A 300 20.02 9.43 7.39
C TYR A 300 18.89 9.98 8.25
N MET A 301 18.30 9.13 9.09
CA MET A 301 17.28 9.53 10.08
C MET A 301 17.92 10.41 11.17
N ARG A 302 18.01 11.72 10.91
CA ARG A 302 18.53 12.70 11.88
C ARG A 302 17.59 12.84 13.07
N SER A 303 18.19 13.05 14.26
CA SER A 303 17.43 13.32 15.48
C SER A 303 16.71 14.69 15.44
N ALA A 304 15.79 14.90 16.38
CA ALA A 304 15.12 16.18 16.54
C ALA A 304 16.10 17.30 16.85
N GLU A 305 17.12 17.03 17.67
CA GLU A 305 18.16 17.98 18.04
C GLU A 305 18.98 18.40 16.81
N GLU A 306 19.39 17.43 15.98
CA GLU A 306 20.14 17.70 14.75
C GLU A 306 19.31 18.54 13.77
N MET A 307 18.04 18.20 13.56
CA MET A 307 17.16 18.98 12.66
C MET A 307 16.91 20.38 13.21
N ARG A 308 16.64 20.54 14.49
CA ARG A 308 16.43 21.84 15.11
C ARG A 308 17.69 22.71 15.15
N GLU A 309 18.88 22.13 15.20
CA GLU A 309 20.12 22.89 15.05
C GLU A 309 20.32 23.36 13.61
N LEU A 310 19.99 22.53 12.60
CA LEU A 310 20.04 22.92 11.20
C LEU A 310 19.06 24.08 10.87
N PHE A 311 17.85 24.02 11.44
CA PHE A 311 16.79 25.00 11.22
C PHE A 311 16.58 25.94 12.42
N ARG A 312 17.63 26.21 13.23
CA ARG A 312 17.53 27.06 14.43
C ARG A 312 17.00 28.46 14.17
N ASP A 313 17.23 28.99 12.98
CA ASP A 313 16.76 30.31 12.57
C ASP A 313 15.33 30.29 11.98
N LEU A 314 14.76 29.10 11.80
CA LEU A 314 13.43 28.82 11.24
C LEU A 314 12.71 27.72 12.06
N PRO A 315 12.53 27.91 13.39
CA PRO A 315 12.00 26.86 14.26
C PRO A 315 10.59 26.40 13.87
N GLU A 316 9.78 27.29 13.27
CA GLU A 316 8.45 26.96 12.76
C GLU A 316 8.47 25.88 11.67
N ALA A 317 9.51 25.78 10.88
CA ALA A 317 9.64 24.73 9.87
C ALA A 317 9.73 23.34 10.50
N CYS A 318 10.35 23.22 11.68
CA CYS A 318 10.38 22.00 12.47
C CYS A 318 9.04 21.78 13.21
N ASP A 319 8.43 22.83 13.77
CA ASP A 319 7.15 22.73 14.49
C ASP A 319 6.04 22.23 13.55
N ASN A 320 6.02 22.69 12.32
CA ASN A 320 5.04 22.26 11.32
C ASN A 320 5.12 20.77 10.96
N THR A 321 6.24 20.08 11.24
CA THR A 321 6.31 18.62 11.06
C THR A 321 5.40 17.88 12.03
N LEU A 322 5.24 18.41 13.23
CA LEU A 322 4.32 17.88 14.24
C LEU A 322 2.86 18.16 13.85
N GLU A 323 2.58 19.36 13.32
CA GLU A 323 1.24 19.72 12.83
C GLU A 323 0.81 18.79 11.70
N VAL A 324 1.67 18.59 10.68
CA VAL A 324 1.39 17.65 9.58
C VAL A 324 1.16 16.24 10.12
N ALA A 325 2.00 15.78 11.04
CA ALA A 325 1.84 14.46 11.64
C ALA A 325 0.55 14.34 12.47
N GLU A 326 0.12 15.39 13.17
CA GLU A 326 -1.13 15.41 13.92
C GLU A 326 -2.34 15.32 12.99
N ARG A 327 -2.32 16.04 11.88
CA ARG A 327 -3.39 16.08 10.87
C ARG A 327 -3.54 14.76 10.11
N CYS A 328 -2.44 14.05 9.82
CA CYS A 328 -2.46 12.80 9.09
C CYS A 328 -3.05 11.67 9.95
N ASN A 329 -4.29 11.26 9.68
CA ASN A 329 -5.00 10.22 10.42
C ASN A 329 -5.57 9.18 9.47
N VAL A 330 -4.74 8.21 9.11
CA VAL A 330 -5.09 7.13 8.18
C VAL A 330 -5.14 5.81 8.92
N MET A 331 -6.18 5.02 8.65
CA MET A 331 -6.35 3.68 9.18
C MET A 331 -6.60 2.70 8.04
N PHE A 332 -5.86 1.58 8.03
CA PHE A 332 -6.28 0.43 7.23
C PHE A 332 -7.33 -0.33 8.01
N ASP A 333 -8.38 -0.72 7.31
CA ASP A 333 -9.38 -1.61 7.85
C ASP A 333 -8.86 -3.05 7.78
N ASP A 334 -8.28 -3.49 8.90
CA ASP A 334 -7.72 -4.83 9.04
C ASP A 334 -8.82 -5.78 9.53
N HIS A 335 -9.77 -6.07 8.65
CA HIS A 335 -10.86 -6.99 8.96
C HIS A 335 -10.32 -8.41 9.15
N GLU A 336 -10.03 -8.78 10.39
CA GLU A 336 -9.70 -10.16 10.78
C GLU A 336 -10.83 -11.16 10.44
N ASP A 337 -12.03 -10.68 10.15
CA ASP A 337 -13.25 -11.49 9.95
C ASP A 337 -13.49 -11.91 8.49
N GLY A 338 -12.57 -11.66 7.55
CA GLY A 338 -12.75 -12.00 6.14
C GLY A 338 -13.88 -11.22 5.43
N ALA A 339 -14.22 -10.01 5.92
CA ALA A 339 -15.31 -9.16 5.42
C ALA A 339 -15.21 -8.79 3.93
N PHE A 340 -14.06 -9.02 3.31
CA PHE A 340 -13.86 -8.80 1.87
C PHE A 340 -14.14 -10.03 0.99
N MET A 341 -14.52 -11.16 1.59
CA MET A 341 -14.96 -12.30 0.80
C MET A 341 -16.31 -11.99 0.16
N PRO A 342 -16.45 -12.19 -1.16
CA PRO A 342 -17.73 -12.00 -1.83
C PRO A 342 -18.78 -12.94 -1.26
N GLN A 343 -19.96 -12.42 -0.99
CA GLN A 343 -21.10 -13.23 -0.58
C GLN A 343 -21.70 -13.90 -1.82
N PHE A 344 -21.83 -15.21 -1.79
CA PHE A 344 -22.46 -15.95 -2.87
C PHE A 344 -24.00 -15.75 -2.85
N PRO A 345 -24.65 -15.41 -3.98
CA PRO A 345 -26.09 -15.24 -4.01
C PRO A 345 -26.80 -16.58 -3.77
N CYS A 346 -27.43 -16.73 -2.60
CA CYS A 346 -28.16 -17.91 -2.24
C CYS A 346 -29.66 -17.79 -2.59
N PRO A 347 -30.36 -18.88 -2.94
CA PRO A 347 -31.80 -18.92 -3.07
C PRO A 347 -32.51 -18.51 -1.78
N GLU A 348 -33.78 -18.07 -1.87
CA GLU A 348 -34.57 -17.69 -0.70
C GLU A 348 -34.66 -18.85 0.32
N GLY A 349 -34.36 -18.53 1.57
CA GLY A 349 -34.34 -19.49 2.68
C GLY A 349 -33.05 -20.30 2.83
N TRP A 350 -32.01 -20.03 2.01
CA TRP A 350 -30.69 -20.65 2.09
C TRP A 350 -29.64 -19.64 2.49
N ASP A 351 -28.62 -20.11 3.23
CA ASP A 351 -27.35 -19.41 3.43
C ASP A 351 -26.22 -20.13 2.69
N GLU A 352 -25.04 -19.54 2.65
CA GLU A 352 -23.87 -20.13 1.98
C GLU A 352 -23.51 -21.50 2.52
N THR A 353 -23.65 -21.73 3.83
CA THR A 353 -23.32 -23.01 4.47
C THR A 353 -24.29 -24.09 4.04
N SER A 354 -25.59 -23.84 4.12
CA SER A 354 -26.61 -24.82 3.74
C SER A 354 -26.57 -25.13 2.25
N LEU A 355 -26.37 -24.12 1.42
CA LEU A 355 -26.22 -24.30 -0.04
C LEU A 355 -24.94 -25.10 -0.37
N PHE A 356 -23.83 -24.81 0.29
CA PHE A 356 -22.58 -25.52 0.12
C PHE A 356 -22.75 -27.02 0.44
N LEU A 357 -23.28 -27.36 1.62
CA LEU A 357 -23.51 -28.73 2.02
C LEU A 357 -24.40 -29.49 1.03
N ARG A 358 -25.48 -28.84 0.58
CA ARG A 358 -26.35 -29.38 -0.45
C ARG A 358 -25.64 -29.65 -1.77
N LYS A 359 -24.79 -28.70 -2.22
CA LYS A 359 -24.01 -28.87 -3.45
C LYS A 359 -22.97 -29.99 -3.36
N VAL A 360 -22.39 -30.19 -2.18
CA VAL A 360 -21.49 -31.34 -1.94
C VAL A 360 -22.25 -32.66 -2.02
N GLU A 361 -23.42 -32.78 -1.35
CA GLU A 361 -24.27 -33.96 -1.41
C GLU A 361 -24.67 -34.33 -2.84
N GLU A 362 -25.23 -33.35 -3.59
CA GLU A 362 -25.59 -33.52 -5.00
C GLU A 362 -24.38 -33.89 -5.88
N GLY A 363 -23.22 -33.34 -5.54
CA GLY A 363 -21.98 -33.64 -6.23
C GLY A 363 -21.49 -35.07 -6.01
N LEU A 364 -21.53 -35.55 -4.78
CA LEU A 364 -21.17 -36.94 -4.44
C LEU A 364 -22.10 -37.93 -5.13
N GLU A 365 -23.44 -37.72 -5.04
CA GLU A 365 -24.40 -38.54 -5.76
C GLU A 365 -24.09 -38.63 -7.25
N ARG A 366 -23.77 -37.52 -7.89
CA ARG A 366 -23.42 -37.45 -9.32
C ARG A 366 -22.09 -38.16 -9.63
N ARG A 367 -21.07 -38.06 -8.77
CA ARG A 367 -19.75 -38.66 -8.98
C ARG A 367 -19.74 -40.18 -8.80
N TYR A 368 -20.63 -40.72 -7.96
CA TYR A 368 -20.69 -42.12 -7.62
C TYR A 368 -21.99 -42.79 -8.07
N ASP A 369 -22.71 -42.21 -9.05
CA ASP A 369 -23.96 -42.75 -9.62
C ASP A 369 -24.99 -43.16 -8.56
N GLY A 370 -25.11 -42.38 -7.47
CA GLY A 370 -26.01 -42.63 -6.35
C GLY A 370 -25.54 -43.69 -5.35
N ASN A 371 -24.37 -44.31 -5.55
CA ASN A 371 -23.83 -45.35 -4.66
C ASN A 371 -22.54 -44.86 -3.98
N VAL A 372 -22.64 -43.81 -3.16
CA VAL A 372 -21.50 -43.22 -2.49
C VAL A 372 -20.94 -44.16 -1.41
N PRO A 373 -19.67 -44.61 -1.46
CA PRO A 373 -19.09 -45.48 -0.44
C PRO A 373 -19.00 -44.80 0.93
N ASP A 374 -19.15 -45.57 2.02
CA ASP A 374 -19.08 -45.05 3.39
C ASP A 374 -17.80 -44.30 3.73
N HIS A 375 -16.66 -44.72 3.17
CA HIS A 375 -15.38 -44.05 3.42
C HIS A 375 -15.30 -42.68 2.74
N VAL A 376 -15.96 -42.51 1.59
CA VAL A 376 -16.08 -41.23 0.87
C VAL A 376 -16.98 -40.28 1.65
N LEU A 377 -18.14 -40.77 2.13
CA LEU A 377 -19.03 -39.94 2.96
C LEU A 377 -18.33 -39.44 4.22
N LYS A 378 -17.59 -40.31 4.91
CA LYS A 378 -16.82 -39.91 6.10
C LYS A 378 -15.78 -38.85 5.81
N GLN A 379 -15.07 -38.97 4.68
CA GLN A 379 -14.08 -37.99 4.28
C GLN A 379 -14.75 -36.64 3.92
N ALA A 380 -15.83 -36.68 3.16
CA ALA A 380 -16.59 -35.50 2.79
C ALA A 380 -17.16 -34.78 4.02
N ASP A 381 -17.74 -35.52 4.98
CA ASP A 381 -18.25 -34.95 6.23
C ASP A 381 -17.14 -34.25 7.05
N TYR A 382 -15.98 -34.91 7.14
CA TYR A 382 -14.81 -34.32 7.81
C TYR A 382 -14.37 -33.02 7.15
N GLU A 383 -14.19 -33.04 5.81
CA GLU A 383 -13.78 -31.85 5.05
C GLU A 383 -14.81 -30.70 5.14
N CYS A 384 -16.11 -31.01 5.03
CA CYS A 384 -17.19 -30.06 5.22
C CYS A 384 -17.13 -29.40 6.60
N GLY A 385 -16.86 -30.21 7.65
CA GLY A 385 -16.68 -29.66 8.99
C GLY A 385 -15.53 -28.65 9.08
N VAL A 386 -14.37 -28.98 8.51
CA VAL A 386 -13.20 -28.10 8.48
C VAL A 386 -13.49 -26.82 7.66
N ILE A 387 -14.07 -26.97 6.46
CA ILE A 387 -14.39 -25.84 5.57
C ILE A 387 -15.38 -24.88 6.24
N CYS A 388 -16.42 -25.40 6.90
CA CYS A 388 -17.39 -24.60 7.63
C CYS A 388 -16.77 -23.89 8.85
N GLN A 389 -15.92 -24.60 9.62
CA GLN A 389 -15.20 -24.01 10.74
C GLN A 389 -14.30 -22.85 10.31
N MET A 390 -13.66 -22.97 9.16
CA MET A 390 -12.78 -21.95 8.59
C MET A 390 -13.53 -20.84 7.82
N GLN A 391 -14.86 -20.88 7.77
CA GLN A 391 -15.72 -19.89 7.09
C GLN A 391 -15.49 -19.76 5.57
N PHE A 392 -15.17 -20.88 4.89
CA PHE A 392 -14.94 -20.92 3.44
C PHE A 392 -16.09 -21.48 2.56
N PRO A 393 -17.32 -21.78 3.02
CA PRO A 393 -18.41 -22.25 2.15
C PRO A 393 -18.65 -21.35 0.94
N GLY A 394 -18.72 -20.02 1.15
CA GLY A 394 -18.90 -19.04 0.07
C GLY A 394 -17.77 -19.10 -0.97
N TYR A 395 -16.52 -19.26 -0.53
CA TYR A 395 -15.39 -19.39 -1.44
C TYR A 395 -15.53 -20.63 -2.36
N PHE A 396 -15.90 -21.78 -1.79
CA PHE A 396 -16.10 -23.01 -2.59
C PHE A 396 -17.27 -22.83 -3.58
N LEU A 397 -18.36 -22.17 -3.17
CA LEU A 397 -19.49 -21.89 -4.05
C LEU A 397 -19.09 -21.00 -5.23
N VAL A 398 -18.36 -19.90 -4.98
CA VAL A 398 -17.87 -18.99 -6.02
C VAL A 398 -16.95 -19.72 -7.00
N VAL A 399 -16.01 -20.53 -6.49
CA VAL A 399 -15.07 -21.28 -7.35
C VAL A 399 -15.79 -22.32 -8.19
N ALA A 400 -16.72 -23.06 -7.60
CA ALA A 400 -17.52 -24.06 -8.32
C ALA A 400 -18.38 -23.40 -9.40
N ASP A 401 -18.99 -22.27 -9.13
CA ASP A 401 -19.87 -21.55 -10.06
C ASP A 401 -19.14 -21.13 -11.34
N TYR A 402 -18.01 -20.42 -11.23
CA TYR A 402 -17.30 -19.96 -12.45
C TYR A 402 -16.66 -21.12 -13.22
N ILE A 403 -16.22 -22.21 -12.52
CA ILE A 403 -15.70 -23.41 -13.19
C ILE A 403 -16.82 -24.12 -13.95
N GLN A 404 -18.00 -24.28 -13.32
CA GLN A 404 -19.16 -24.90 -13.96
C GLN A 404 -19.64 -24.04 -15.13
N TRP A 405 -19.69 -22.72 -14.96
CA TRP A 405 -20.03 -21.81 -16.06
C TRP A 405 -19.10 -22.01 -17.27
N ALA A 406 -17.79 -22.10 -17.04
CA ALA A 406 -16.82 -22.32 -18.12
C ALA A 406 -17.09 -23.64 -18.85
N LYS A 407 -17.33 -24.73 -18.10
CA LYS A 407 -17.63 -26.05 -18.66
C LYS A 407 -18.92 -26.01 -19.51
N ASP A 408 -19.97 -25.37 -18.99
CA ASP A 408 -21.27 -25.24 -19.69
C ASP A 408 -21.18 -24.42 -20.97
N HIS A 409 -20.19 -23.56 -21.08
CA HIS A 409 -19.92 -22.77 -22.31
C HIS A 409 -18.84 -23.38 -23.21
N GLY A 410 -18.49 -24.65 -22.99
CA GLY A 410 -17.53 -25.37 -23.84
C GLY A 410 -16.08 -24.91 -23.68
N ILE A 411 -15.76 -24.19 -22.61
CA ILE A 411 -14.40 -23.80 -22.27
C ILE A 411 -13.74 -24.93 -21.49
N MET A 412 -12.63 -25.47 -22.02
CA MET A 412 -11.90 -26.53 -21.35
C MET A 412 -11.31 -26.08 -20.04
N VAL A 413 -11.62 -26.80 -18.95
CA VAL A 413 -11.04 -26.60 -17.61
C VAL A 413 -10.18 -27.82 -17.29
N GLY A 414 -8.96 -27.61 -16.83
CA GLY A 414 -8.04 -28.68 -16.44
C GLY A 414 -8.56 -29.44 -15.20
N PRO A 415 -8.03 -30.66 -14.95
CA PRO A 415 -8.53 -31.54 -13.86
C PRO A 415 -8.23 -31.03 -12.44
N GLY A 416 -7.57 -29.89 -12.31
CA GLY A 416 -7.11 -29.33 -11.06
C GLY A 416 -5.59 -29.32 -10.94
N ARG A 417 -5.09 -28.50 -10.02
CA ARG A 417 -3.66 -28.40 -9.68
C ARG A 417 -3.47 -27.97 -8.23
N GLY A 418 -2.25 -28.22 -7.70
CA GLY A 418 -1.91 -27.84 -6.33
C GLY A 418 -2.60 -28.68 -5.29
N SER A 419 -2.69 -28.18 -4.05
CA SER A 419 -3.20 -28.90 -2.89
C SER A 419 -4.71 -29.14 -2.92
N ALA A 420 -5.48 -28.29 -3.62
CA ALA A 420 -6.94 -28.44 -3.75
C ALA A 420 -7.36 -29.77 -4.40
N ALA A 421 -6.47 -30.38 -5.21
CA ALA A 421 -6.70 -31.71 -5.75
C ALA A 421 -6.83 -32.82 -4.68
N GLY A 422 -6.39 -32.53 -3.43
CA GLY A 422 -6.54 -33.46 -2.29
C GLY A 422 -7.91 -33.38 -1.57
N SER A 423 -8.83 -32.50 -2.05
CA SER A 423 -10.14 -32.32 -1.41
C SER A 423 -11.23 -33.13 -2.10
N MET A 424 -11.91 -34.01 -1.35
CA MET A 424 -13.11 -34.74 -1.77
C MET A 424 -14.27 -33.75 -2.03
N VAL A 425 -14.39 -32.70 -1.24
CA VAL A 425 -15.39 -31.65 -1.45
C VAL A 425 -15.15 -30.92 -2.77
N ALA A 426 -13.90 -30.56 -3.09
CA ALA A 426 -13.57 -29.94 -4.37
C ALA A 426 -13.88 -30.85 -5.57
N TYR A 427 -13.65 -32.16 -5.43
CA TYR A 427 -14.03 -33.17 -6.42
C TYR A 427 -15.55 -33.28 -6.57
N ALA A 428 -16.29 -33.40 -5.47
CA ALA A 428 -17.76 -33.47 -5.46
C ALA A 428 -18.37 -32.24 -6.16
N MET A 429 -17.91 -31.05 -5.83
CA MET A 429 -18.42 -29.78 -6.41
C MET A 429 -17.98 -29.54 -7.87
N GLY A 430 -17.17 -30.43 -8.46
CA GLY A 430 -16.69 -30.28 -9.83
C GLY A 430 -15.60 -29.20 -10.01
N ILE A 431 -14.96 -28.79 -8.91
CA ILE A 431 -13.79 -27.90 -8.93
C ILE A 431 -12.57 -28.66 -9.44
N THR A 432 -12.43 -29.91 -9.03
CA THR A 432 -11.40 -30.83 -9.53
C THR A 432 -12.01 -32.06 -10.20
N GLU A 433 -11.22 -32.75 -11.02
CA GLU A 433 -11.68 -33.93 -11.79
C GLU A 433 -10.93 -35.24 -11.41
N LEU A 434 -10.11 -35.21 -10.36
CA LEU A 434 -9.40 -36.38 -9.85
C LEU A 434 -9.98 -36.76 -8.50
N ASP A 435 -10.36 -38.04 -8.34
CA ASP A 435 -10.76 -38.56 -7.04
C ASP A 435 -9.55 -38.60 -6.10
N PRO A 436 -9.55 -37.79 -5.00
CA PRO A 436 -8.40 -37.69 -4.12
C PRO A 436 -8.11 -38.98 -3.37
N LEU A 437 -9.12 -39.82 -3.09
CA LEU A 437 -8.96 -41.05 -2.35
C LEU A 437 -8.35 -42.16 -3.20
N GLU A 438 -8.73 -42.27 -4.48
CA GLU A 438 -8.10 -43.21 -5.43
C GLU A 438 -6.61 -42.92 -5.62
N HIS A 439 -6.22 -41.66 -5.55
CA HIS A 439 -4.84 -41.21 -5.74
C HIS A 439 -4.06 -40.98 -4.44
N GLY A 440 -4.65 -41.31 -3.28
CA GLY A 440 -4.00 -41.18 -1.97
C GLY A 440 -3.57 -39.71 -1.66
N LEU A 441 -4.32 -38.71 -2.13
CA LEU A 441 -4.06 -37.32 -1.89
C LEU A 441 -4.55 -36.90 -0.50
N ILE A 442 -3.90 -35.88 0.10
CA ILE A 442 -4.11 -35.51 1.49
C ILE A 442 -4.77 -34.14 1.56
N PHE A 443 -5.97 -34.07 2.15
CA PHE A 443 -6.76 -32.84 2.33
C PHE A 443 -6.05 -31.78 3.20
N GLU A 444 -5.38 -32.20 4.26
CA GLU A 444 -4.68 -31.31 5.22
C GLU A 444 -3.52 -30.54 4.60
N ARG A 445 -3.10 -30.90 3.38
CA ARG A 445 -2.19 -30.08 2.58
C ARG A 445 -2.88 -28.86 1.97
N PHE A 446 -4.20 -28.92 1.80
CA PHE A 446 -5.02 -27.86 1.26
C PHE A 446 -5.57 -26.95 2.37
N LEU A 447 -6.29 -27.52 3.33
CA LEU A 447 -6.84 -26.80 4.48
C LEU A 447 -6.46 -27.54 5.78
N ASN A 448 -5.89 -26.79 6.72
CA ASN A 448 -5.55 -27.28 8.05
C ASN A 448 -5.83 -26.20 9.08
N PRO A 449 -6.81 -26.38 9.99
CA PRO A 449 -7.13 -25.42 11.03
C PRO A 449 -5.94 -25.05 11.95
N GLU A 450 -4.97 -25.97 12.09
CA GLU A 450 -3.78 -25.74 12.92
C GLU A 450 -2.73 -24.83 12.25
N ARG A 451 -2.87 -24.54 10.96
CA ARG A 451 -1.96 -23.67 10.20
C ARG A 451 -2.47 -22.25 9.99
N VAL A 452 -3.64 -21.92 10.51
CA VAL A 452 -4.15 -20.54 10.50
C VAL A 452 -3.44 -19.80 11.62
N SER A 453 -2.40 -19.07 11.25
CA SER A 453 -1.66 -18.15 12.13
C SER A 453 -2.10 -16.73 11.89
#